data_145fed549edf5428bb3ebbbf2bb699a7
#
_entry.id   145fed549edf5428bb3ebbbf2bb699a7
#
_cell.length_a   1.000
_cell.length_b   1.000
_cell.length_c   1.000
_cell.angle_alpha   90.00
_cell.angle_beta   90.00
_cell.angle_gamma   90.00
#
_symmetry.space_group_name_H-M   'P 1'
#
loop_
_entity.id
_entity.type
_entity.pdbx_description
1 polymer ?
#
loop_
_entity_poly.entity_id
_entity_poly.type
_entity_poly.pdbx_seq_one_letter_code
_entity_poly.pdbx_strand_id
1 'polypeptide(L)'
;AGEVMELVKEKKLLERKASFGNDIEWIYWELWHHEGRRARHGAAMMGPDYTWWHGMYDVAKHFYFDFLPAARAYDDPDVNALIDRILAEPMHAWLNRPAADIKADIRSGKLQQIYKDMFKPGVAPAAPAH
;
A
#
# COMPACT_ATOMS: atom_id res chain seq x y z
N ALA A 1 -1.41 3.95 2.10
CA ALA A 1 -0.57 5.16 1.99
C ALA A 1 -1.37 6.42 2.33
N GLY A 2 -2.61 6.58 1.78
CA GLY A 2 -3.44 7.77 2.02
C GLY A 2 -3.67 8.05 3.50
N GLU A 3 -4.21 7.11 4.25
CA GLU A 3 -4.44 7.23 5.70
C GLU A 3 -3.18 7.65 6.47
N VAL A 4 -2.03 7.10 6.11
CA VAL A 4 -0.75 7.46 6.76
C VAL A 4 -0.37 8.91 6.45
N MET A 5 -0.53 9.36 5.20
CA MET A 5 -0.27 10.77 4.84
C MET A 5 -1.22 11.75 5.50
N GLU A 6 -2.49 11.38 5.67
CA GLU A 6 -3.47 12.19 6.41
C GLU A 6 -3.03 12.35 7.87
N LEU A 7 -2.68 11.25 8.53
CA LEU A 7 -2.22 11.29 9.92
C LEU A 7 -0.92 12.10 10.10
N VAL A 8 0.05 11.94 9.18
CA VAL A 8 1.31 12.73 9.19
C VAL A 8 1.01 14.23 9.08
N LYS A 9 0.03 14.63 8.24
CA LYS A 9 -0.40 16.02 8.10
C LYS A 9 -1.15 16.54 9.32
N GLU A 10 -2.09 15.77 9.86
CA GLU A 10 -2.85 16.12 11.07
C GLU A 10 -1.93 16.38 12.26
N LYS A 11 -0.94 15.52 12.43
CA LYS A 11 0.06 15.64 13.49
C LYS A 11 1.13 16.70 13.22
N LYS A 12 1.07 17.36 12.05
CA LYS A 12 2.01 18.43 11.64
C LYS A 12 3.48 17.97 11.64
N LEU A 13 3.72 16.73 11.26
CA LEU A 13 5.06 16.13 11.23
C LEU A 13 5.88 16.57 10.02
N LEU A 14 5.27 17.18 9.00
CA LEU A 14 5.97 17.71 7.84
C LEU A 14 6.83 18.90 8.23
N GLU A 15 8.13 18.82 7.97
CA GLU A 15 9.10 19.88 8.30
C GLU A 15 8.85 21.16 7.51
N ARG A 16 8.54 21.01 6.24
CA ARG A 16 8.26 22.13 5.32
C ARG A 16 6.77 22.25 5.07
N LYS A 17 6.23 23.44 5.28
CA LYS A 17 4.80 23.75 5.10
C LYS A 17 4.38 23.93 3.64
N ALA A 18 5.34 24.15 2.74
CA ALA A 18 5.05 24.27 1.31
C ALA A 18 4.63 22.90 0.74
N SER A 19 3.62 22.87 -0.12
CA SER A 19 3.21 21.66 -0.83
C SER A 19 4.39 21.08 -1.61
N PHE A 20 4.57 19.76 -1.53
CA PHE A 20 5.72 19.06 -2.08
C PHE A 20 7.08 19.53 -1.55
N GLY A 21 7.08 20.10 -0.34
CA GLY A 21 8.30 20.52 0.34
C GLY A 21 9.06 19.37 1.02
N ASN A 22 8.44 18.21 1.18
CA ASN A 22 8.98 17.06 1.90
C ASN A 22 9.05 15.82 0.99
N ASP A 23 10.07 15.01 1.13
CA ASP A 23 10.32 13.84 0.27
C ASP A 23 9.14 12.84 0.28
N ILE A 24 8.53 12.61 1.44
CA ILE A 24 7.38 11.70 1.57
C ILE A 24 6.18 12.13 0.72
N GLU A 25 6.00 13.43 0.47
CA GLU A 25 4.91 13.94 -0.38
C GLU A 25 5.13 13.55 -1.85
N TRP A 26 6.37 13.55 -2.31
CA TRP A 26 6.75 13.08 -3.65
C TRP A 26 6.60 11.56 -3.78
N ILE A 27 7.10 10.80 -2.82
CA ILE A 27 6.95 9.34 -2.78
C ILE A 27 5.45 8.97 -2.81
N TYR A 28 4.63 9.64 -2.00
CA TYR A 28 3.17 9.42 -2.00
C TYR A 28 2.53 9.80 -3.33
N TRP A 29 2.93 10.90 -3.95
CA TRP A 29 2.41 11.33 -5.26
C TRP A 29 2.75 10.32 -6.35
N GLU A 30 3.96 9.79 -6.40
CA GLU A 30 4.36 8.74 -7.31
C GLU A 30 3.50 7.50 -7.14
N LEU A 31 3.31 7.03 -5.91
CA LEU A 31 2.49 5.85 -5.61
C LEU A 31 1.09 5.90 -6.22
N TRP A 32 0.36 6.98 -6.04
CA TRP A 32 -1.03 7.03 -6.50
C TRP A 32 -1.18 7.63 -7.90
N HIS A 33 -0.39 8.65 -8.22
CA HIS A 33 -0.52 9.37 -9.48
C HIS A 33 0.24 8.70 -10.62
N HIS A 34 1.44 8.23 -10.38
CA HIS A 34 2.28 7.62 -11.41
C HIS A 34 2.05 6.12 -11.51
N GLU A 35 2.46 5.35 -10.50
CA GLU A 35 2.38 3.88 -10.54
C GLU A 35 0.95 3.37 -10.42
N GLY A 36 0.15 3.91 -9.51
CA GLY A 36 -1.25 3.50 -9.32
C GLY A 36 -2.12 3.76 -10.55
N ARG A 37 -1.88 4.86 -11.26
CA ARG A 37 -2.53 5.12 -12.56
C ARG A 37 -2.06 4.15 -13.62
N ARG A 38 -0.77 3.87 -13.68
CA ARG A 38 -0.18 2.93 -14.63
C ARG A 38 -0.76 1.52 -14.43
N ALA A 39 -0.81 1.04 -13.19
CA ALA A 39 -1.41 -0.24 -12.85
C ALA A 39 -2.88 -0.34 -13.29
N ARG A 40 -3.68 0.69 -13.01
CA ARG A 40 -5.12 0.71 -13.32
C ARG A 40 -5.41 0.92 -14.80
N HIS A 41 -4.73 1.89 -15.42
CA HIS A 41 -4.98 2.24 -16.82
C HIS A 41 -4.33 1.29 -17.81
N GLY A 42 -3.23 0.63 -17.44
CA GLY A 42 -2.61 -0.38 -18.29
C GLY A 42 -3.59 -1.49 -18.66
N ALA A 43 -4.38 -1.97 -17.70
CA ALA A 43 -5.42 -2.96 -17.96
C ALA A 43 -6.60 -2.39 -18.79
N ALA A 44 -7.04 -1.16 -18.48
CA ALA A 44 -8.19 -0.53 -19.13
C ALA A 44 -7.90 -0.08 -20.57
N MET A 45 -6.65 0.26 -20.89
CA MET A 45 -6.23 0.78 -22.20
C MET A 45 -5.61 -0.29 -23.09
N MET A 46 -5.89 -1.56 -22.85
CA MET A 46 -5.40 -2.70 -23.66
C MET A 46 -3.86 -2.77 -23.77
N GLY A 47 -3.16 -2.23 -22.75
CA GLY A 47 -1.72 -2.36 -22.58
C GLY A 47 -1.40 -3.23 -21.37
N PRO A 48 -1.90 -4.49 -21.29
CA PRO A 48 -1.88 -5.28 -20.06
C PRO A 48 -0.49 -5.76 -19.66
N ASP A 49 0.43 -5.88 -20.62
CA ASP A 49 1.76 -6.44 -20.37
C ASP A 49 2.64 -5.52 -19.53
N TYR A 50 3.45 -4.72 -20.20
CA TYR A 50 4.49 -3.92 -19.58
C TYR A 50 3.92 -2.84 -18.65
N THR A 51 2.93 -2.08 -19.11
CA THR A 51 2.39 -0.93 -18.36
C THR A 51 1.68 -1.38 -17.09
N TRP A 52 0.83 -2.39 -17.18
CA TRP A 52 0.11 -2.92 -16.03
C TRP A 52 1.05 -3.61 -15.04
N TRP A 53 1.91 -4.50 -15.55
CA TRP A 53 2.87 -5.23 -14.72
C TRP A 53 3.85 -4.31 -14.01
N HIS A 54 4.44 -3.35 -14.73
CA HIS A 54 5.32 -2.35 -14.13
C HIS A 54 4.61 -1.48 -13.10
N GLY A 55 3.38 -1.04 -13.39
CA GLY A 55 2.60 -0.29 -12.42
C GLY A 55 2.37 -1.07 -11.12
N MET A 56 1.99 -2.35 -11.20
CA MET A 56 1.82 -3.21 -10.02
C MET A 56 3.12 -3.43 -9.25
N TYR A 57 4.20 -3.68 -9.96
CA TYR A 57 5.52 -3.86 -9.36
C TYR A 57 6.01 -2.59 -8.66
N ASP A 58 5.93 -1.46 -9.34
CA ASP A 58 6.40 -0.18 -8.82
C ASP A 58 5.58 0.29 -7.61
N VAL A 59 4.26 0.11 -7.63
CA VAL A 59 3.41 0.37 -6.45
C VAL A 59 3.88 -0.44 -5.24
N ALA A 60 4.11 -1.74 -5.43
CA ALA A 60 4.58 -2.59 -4.33
C ALA A 60 5.96 -2.16 -3.83
N LYS A 61 6.91 -1.93 -4.74
CA LYS A 61 8.26 -1.51 -4.41
C LYS A 61 8.26 -0.19 -3.64
N HIS A 62 7.65 0.87 -4.19
CA HIS A 62 7.66 2.19 -3.59
C HIS A 62 6.86 2.23 -2.27
N PHE A 63 5.75 1.47 -2.15
CA PHE A 63 5.02 1.40 -0.90
C PHE A 63 5.85 0.80 0.23
N TYR A 64 6.42 -0.40 0.01
CA TYR A 64 7.10 -1.11 1.09
C TYR A 64 8.52 -0.63 1.38
N PHE A 65 9.25 -0.18 0.37
CA PHE A 65 10.68 0.11 0.50
C PHE A 65 11.04 1.59 0.47
N ASP A 66 10.11 2.45 0.09
CA ASP A 66 10.35 3.91 0.10
C ASP A 66 9.35 4.62 1.03
N PHE A 67 8.04 4.43 0.84
CA PHE A 67 7.00 5.14 1.59
C PHE A 67 6.96 4.75 3.07
N LEU A 68 6.90 3.45 3.38
CA LEU A 68 6.83 3.00 4.77
C LEU A 68 8.06 3.40 5.58
N PRO A 69 9.31 3.22 5.09
CA PRO A 69 10.49 3.72 5.79
C PRO A 69 10.47 5.25 6.00
N ALA A 70 10.08 6.03 5.00
CA ALA A 70 9.97 7.49 5.12
C ALA A 70 8.92 7.92 6.17
N ALA A 71 7.77 7.21 6.23
CA ALA A 71 6.76 7.48 7.25
C ALA A 71 7.24 7.09 8.66
N ARG A 72 7.92 5.95 8.80
CA ARG A 72 8.48 5.52 10.09
C ARG A 72 9.62 6.41 10.59
N ALA A 73 10.31 7.13 9.71
CA ALA A 73 11.38 8.04 10.07
C ALA A 73 10.90 9.24 10.92
N TYR A 74 9.59 9.53 10.94
CA TYR A 74 9.03 10.52 11.85
C TYR A 74 9.02 10.08 13.33
N ASP A 75 9.22 8.78 13.59
CA ASP A 75 9.26 8.17 14.93
C ASP A 75 8.04 8.50 15.81
N ASP A 76 6.89 8.71 15.17
CA ASP A 76 5.62 8.99 15.85
C ASP A 76 4.89 7.68 16.17
N PRO A 77 4.48 7.45 17.45
CA PRO A 77 3.87 6.20 17.87
C PRO A 77 2.53 5.90 17.19
N ASP A 78 1.72 6.92 16.87
CA ASP A 78 0.42 6.69 16.24
C ASP A 78 0.58 6.39 14.77
N VAL A 79 1.54 7.03 14.09
CA VAL A 79 1.92 6.71 12.69
C VAL A 79 2.43 5.26 12.62
N ASN A 80 3.29 4.86 13.54
CA ASN A 80 3.80 3.49 13.59
C ASN A 80 2.71 2.47 13.87
N ALA A 81 1.80 2.75 14.82
CA ALA A 81 0.66 1.88 15.12
C ALA A 81 -0.30 1.74 13.92
N LEU A 82 -0.56 2.83 13.20
CA LEU A 82 -1.36 2.81 11.98
C LEU A 82 -0.71 1.94 10.89
N ILE A 83 0.58 2.09 10.68
CA ILE A 83 1.34 1.26 9.72
C ILE A 83 1.26 -0.22 10.11
N ASP A 84 1.48 -0.54 11.38
CA ASP A 84 1.43 -1.93 11.87
C ASP A 84 0.04 -2.54 11.69
N ARG A 85 -1.02 -1.76 11.94
CA ARG A 85 -2.41 -2.18 11.69
C ARG A 85 -2.64 -2.48 10.21
N ILE A 86 -2.18 -1.62 9.31
CA ILE A 86 -2.30 -1.83 7.86
C ILE A 86 -1.53 -3.10 7.45
N LEU A 87 -0.30 -3.26 7.91
CA LEU A 87 0.54 -4.41 7.55
C LEU A 87 0.05 -5.75 8.16
N ALA A 88 -0.80 -5.71 9.17
CA ALA A 88 -1.45 -6.90 9.72
C ALA A 88 -2.57 -7.45 8.81
N GLU A 89 -3.03 -6.69 7.82
CA GLU A 89 -4.04 -7.17 6.88
C GLU A 89 -3.51 -8.33 6.01
N PRO A 90 -4.36 -9.31 5.67
CA PRO A 90 -3.93 -10.52 4.94
C PRO A 90 -3.20 -10.25 3.63
N MET A 91 -3.52 -9.15 2.94
CA MET A 91 -2.88 -8.79 1.66
C MET A 91 -1.40 -8.40 1.81
N HIS A 92 -0.97 -8.04 3.01
CA HIS A 92 0.42 -7.68 3.32
C HIS A 92 1.23 -8.82 3.93
N ALA A 93 0.59 -9.96 4.21
CA ALA A 93 1.19 -11.09 4.94
C ALA A 93 2.42 -11.70 4.24
N TRP A 94 2.60 -11.47 2.95
CA TRP A 94 3.74 -11.99 2.19
C TRP A 94 5.08 -11.33 2.56
N LEU A 95 5.07 -10.09 3.03
CA LEU A 95 6.27 -9.25 3.22
C LEU A 95 7.32 -9.89 4.14
N ASN A 96 6.87 -10.57 5.20
CA ASN A 96 7.76 -11.15 6.22
C ASN A 96 7.64 -12.68 6.30
N ARG A 97 7.19 -13.34 5.22
CA ARG A 97 7.00 -14.80 5.20
C ARG A 97 7.94 -15.47 4.21
N PRO A 98 8.48 -16.64 4.56
CA PRO A 98 9.22 -17.46 3.62
C PRO A 98 8.39 -17.80 2.38
N ALA A 99 9.02 -17.75 1.20
CA ALA A 99 8.32 -18.08 -0.05
C ALA A 99 7.73 -19.50 -0.06
N ALA A 100 8.33 -20.44 0.69
CA ALA A 100 7.83 -21.80 0.82
C ALA A 100 6.43 -21.85 1.47
N ASP A 101 6.21 -21.04 2.51
CA ASP A 101 4.94 -20.96 3.23
C ASP A 101 3.84 -20.33 2.36
N ILE A 102 4.19 -19.27 1.60
CA ILE A 102 3.27 -18.66 0.65
C ILE A 102 2.86 -19.66 -0.44
N LYS A 103 3.83 -20.43 -0.98
CA LYS A 103 3.54 -21.47 -1.96
C LYS A 103 2.66 -22.59 -1.38
N ALA A 104 2.85 -22.95 -0.10
CA ALA A 104 2.00 -23.93 0.58
C ALA A 104 0.56 -23.40 0.74
N ASP A 105 0.37 -22.14 1.13
CA ASP A 105 -0.95 -21.50 1.24
C ASP A 105 -1.67 -21.40 -0.12
N ILE A 106 -0.94 -21.18 -1.19
CA ILE A 106 -1.49 -21.22 -2.56
C ILE A 106 -1.95 -22.63 -2.92
N ARG A 107 -1.09 -23.64 -2.70
CA ARG A 107 -1.40 -25.03 -3.05
C ARG A 107 -2.56 -25.63 -2.25
N SER A 108 -2.69 -25.26 -0.99
CA SER A 108 -3.78 -25.70 -0.10
C SER A 108 -5.12 -24.99 -0.36
N GLY A 109 -5.14 -23.95 -1.18
CA GLY A 109 -6.33 -23.12 -1.39
C GLY A 109 -6.63 -22.13 -0.27
N LYS A 110 -5.80 -22.06 0.77
CA LYS A 110 -5.99 -21.16 1.91
C LYS A 110 -5.96 -19.70 1.48
N LEU A 111 -5.02 -19.32 0.62
CA LEU A 111 -4.91 -17.95 0.14
C LEU A 111 -6.14 -17.54 -0.69
N GLN A 112 -6.64 -18.44 -1.55
CA GLN A 112 -7.85 -18.22 -2.32
C GLN A 112 -9.08 -18.02 -1.42
N GLN A 113 -9.16 -18.76 -0.31
CA GLN A 113 -10.27 -18.62 0.63
C GLN A 113 -10.21 -17.25 1.34
N ILE A 114 -9.04 -16.82 1.79
CA ILE A 114 -8.84 -15.49 2.39
C ILE A 114 -9.33 -14.40 1.45
N TYR A 115 -8.92 -14.42 0.18
CA TYR A 115 -9.37 -13.43 -0.80
C TYR A 115 -10.87 -13.50 -1.10
N LYS A 116 -11.44 -14.69 -1.20
CA LYS A 116 -12.90 -14.85 -1.35
C LYS A 116 -13.66 -14.23 -0.18
N ASP A 117 -13.17 -14.39 1.03
CA ASP A 117 -13.80 -13.83 2.23
C ASP A 117 -13.68 -12.29 2.27
N MET A 118 -12.56 -11.75 1.85
CA MET A 118 -12.33 -10.29 1.76
C MET A 118 -13.20 -9.60 0.71
N PHE A 119 -13.48 -10.27 -0.40
CA PHE A 119 -14.21 -9.69 -1.53
C PHE A 119 -15.63 -10.23 -1.68
N LYS A 120 -16.24 -10.75 -0.63
CA LYS A 120 -17.65 -11.17 -0.67
C LYS A 120 -18.54 -9.98 -1.02
N PRO A 121 -19.50 -10.15 -1.96
CA PRO A 121 -20.50 -9.10 -2.25
C PRO A 121 -21.25 -8.73 -0.96
N GLY A 122 -21.28 -7.45 -0.62
CA GLY A 122 -21.97 -6.94 0.57
C GLY A 122 -21.09 -6.71 1.80
N VAL A 123 -19.83 -7.14 1.78
CA VAL A 123 -18.84 -6.67 2.76
C VAL A 123 -18.14 -5.47 2.12
N ALA A 124 -18.63 -4.27 2.40
CA ALA A 124 -17.85 -3.08 2.06
C ALA A 124 -16.49 -3.18 2.76
N PRO A 125 -15.37 -2.87 2.09
CA PRO A 125 -14.11 -2.66 2.81
C PRO A 125 -14.41 -1.64 3.91
N ALA A 126 -13.88 -1.90 5.12
CA ALA A 126 -14.06 -0.98 6.23
C ALA A 126 -13.72 0.43 5.74
N ALA A 127 -14.71 1.32 5.76
CA ALA A 127 -14.49 2.70 5.40
C ALA A 127 -13.37 3.24 6.29
N PRO A 128 -12.42 4.01 5.76
CA PRO A 128 -11.44 4.67 6.61
C PRO A 128 -12.21 5.46 7.66
N ALA A 129 -11.85 5.27 8.92
CA ALA A 129 -12.39 6.07 10.00
C ALA A 129 -12.02 7.53 9.71
N HIS A 130 -13.04 8.35 9.48
CA HIS A 130 -12.90 9.80 9.32
C HIS A 130 -12.48 10.44 10.63
#